data_887ba31260f58c9694552a553e96f07f
#
_entry.id   887ba31260f58c9694552a553e96f07f
#
_cell.length_a   1.000
_cell.length_b   1.000
_cell.length_c   1.000
_cell.angle_alpha   90.00
_cell.angle_beta   90.00
_cell.angle_gamma   90.00
#
_symmetry.space_group_name_H-M   'P 1'
#
loop_
_entity.id
_entity.type
_entity.pdbx_description
1 polymer ?
#
loop_
_entity_poly.entity_id
_entity_poly.type
_entity_poly.pdbx_seq_one_letter_code
_entity_poly.pdbx_strand_id
1 'polypeptide(L)'
;TVGGIKISIQFNPARIQSTNAAVSATAVNKRPCFLCPGNRPKEQGYIPYNNKYLILVNPYPIFPKHFTIPYTIHSPQQIEHHLPDMLNIASELSDYILFYNGPQCGASAPDHMHFQAGNKGFLPLEKDWEIIKNQGKILVQTKSLTVFHLPQYPQAVFIAESNKKEEIINLFDYFTTLLPIDQSSKEIMVNLLCLFDNGIWRLYIMPRKAHRPTQYYNSQKLISPGAVDVSGVIITPRESDFIELTNQEAEDILKQVSITPETTHFICDQLIKI
;
A
#
# COMPACT_ATOMS: atom_id res chain seq x y z
N THR A 1 -4.71 13.15 -15.45
CA THR A 1 -4.43 11.71 -15.68
C THR A 1 -2.94 11.50 -15.78
N VAL A 2 -2.48 10.40 -15.25
CA VAL A 2 -1.08 9.99 -15.31
C VAL A 2 -1.03 8.55 -15.83
N GLY A 3 -0.24 8.30 -16.88
CA GLY A 3 -0.20 6.98 -17.52
C GLY A 3 -1.55 6.47 -18.01
N GLY A 4 -2.43 7.37 -18.46
CA GLY A 4 -3.80 7.02 -18.88
C GLY A 4 -4.80 6.78 -17.74
N ILE A 5 -4.32 6.73 -16.48
CA ILE A 5 -5.15 6.50 -15.29
C ILE A 5 -5.49 7.84 -14.63
N LYS A 6 -6.74 8.00 -14.22
CA LYS A 6 -7.20 9.19 -13.51
C LYS A 6 -6.61 9.20 -12.10
N ILE A 7 -5.84 10.23 -11.75
CA ILE A 7 -5.36 10.47 -10.38
C ILE A 7 -6.27 11.52 -9.72
N SER A 8 -6.61 11.28 -8.47
CA SER A 8 -7.32 12.22 -7.61
C SER A 8 -6.35 12.84 -6.62
N ILE A 9 -6.56 14.12 -6.27
CA ILE A 9 -5.83 14.79 -5.21
C ILE A 9 -6.84 15.07 -4.09
N GLN A 10 -6.49 14.70 -2.86
CA GLN A 10 -7.33 14.93 -1.69
C GLN A 10 -6.65 15.89 -0.72
N PHE A 11 -7.27 17.05 -0.49
CA PHE A 11 -6.88 17.92 0.61
C PHE A 11 -7.35 17.31 1.93
N ASN A 12 -6.41 16.98 2.81
CA ASN A 12 -6.72 16.37 4.11
C ASN A 12 -5.76 16.86 5.20
N PRO A 13 -6.06 18.02 5.83
CA PRO A 13 -5.19 18.63 6.83
C PRO A 13 -5.02 17.76 8.09
N ALA A 14 -5.99 16.89 8.39
CA ALA A 14 -5.89 15.95 9.52
C ALA A 14 -4.74 14.94 9.36
N ARG A 15 -4.23 14.76 8.13
CA ARG A 15 -3.11 13.85 7.84
C ARG A 15 -1.73 14.45 8.09
N ILE A 16 -1.63 15.73 8.47
CA ILE A 16 -0.33 16.41 8.67
C ILE A 16 0.58 15.67 9.63
N GLN A 17 0.02 15.14 10.73
CA GLN A 17 0.79 14.40 11.74
C GLN A 17 1.35 13.08 11.19
N SER A 18 0.52 12.30 10.48
CA SER A 18 0.95 11.03 9.90
C SER A 18 1.90 11.21 8.73
N THR A 19 1.72 12.24 7.91
CA THR A 19 2.62 12.58 6.80
C THR A 19 4.00 13.01 7.31
N ASN A 20 4.05 13.77 8.42
CA ASN A 20 5.28 14.22 9.07
C ASN A 20 5.84 13.19 10.08
N ALA A 21 5.24 12.01 10.21
CA ALA A 21 5.70 11.04 11.18
C ALA A 21 7.20 10.75 11.02
N ALA A 22 7.93 10.91 12.12
CA ALA A 22 9.34 10.52 12.19
C ALA A 22 9.40 8.99 12.40
N VAL A 23 9.80 8.27 11.36
CA VAL A 23 9.83 6.81 11.33
C VAL A 23 11.24 6.22 11.47
N SER A 24 12.25 7.05 11.78
CA SER A 24 13.58 6.54 12.11
C SER A 24 13.53 5.70 13.38
N ALA A 25 14.38 4.68 13.48
CA ALA A 25 14.45 3.80 14.66
C ALA A 25 14.60 4.60 15.96
N THR A 26 15.43 5.68 15.94
CA THR A 26 15.62 6.55 17.10
C THR A 26 14.34 7.30 17.49
N ALA A 27 13.55 7.75 16.53
CA ALA A 27 12.32 8.48 16.80
C ALA A 27 11.22 7.53 17.30
N VAL A 28 11.11 6.36 16.69
CA VAL A 28 10.13 5.32 17.04
C VAL A 28 10.38 4.83 18.48
N ASN A 29 11.63 4.56 18.86
CA ASN A 29 11.99 4.08 20.20
C ASN A 29 11.75 5.13 21.32
N LYS A 30 11.57 6.41 20.98
CA LYS A 30 11.33 7.49 21.93
C LYS A 30 9.84 7.77 22.20
N ARG A 31 8.94 7.14 21.47
CA ARG A 31 7.50 7.33 21.63
C ARG A 31 6.79 6.04 22.06
N PRO A 32 5.71 6.13 22.84
CA PRO A 32 4.84 4.99 23.02
C PRO A 32 4.17 4.61 21.70
N CYS A 33 4.04 3.31 21.44
CA CYS A 33 3.34 2.83 20.26
C CYS A 33 1.84 3.09 20.37
N PHE A 34 1.29 3.94 19.50
CA PHE A 34 -0.12 4.34 19.55
C PHE A 34 -1.09 3.23 19.09
N LEU A 35 -0.60 2.10 18.55
CA LEU A 35 -1.42 0.94 18.21
C LEU A 35 -1.52 -0.06 19.38
N CYS A 36 -0.65 0.02 20.38
CA CYS A 36 -0.73 -0.81 21.57
C CYS A 36 -1.93 -0.45 22.44
N PRO A 37 -2.62 -1.42 23.06
CA PRO A 37 -3.87 -1.19 23.83
C PRO A 37 -3.77 -0.10 24.88
N GLY A 38 -2.65 -0.01 25.61
CA GLY A 38 -2.45 0.98 26.67
C GLY A 38 -2.29 2.43 26.21
N ASN A 39 -2.07 2.65 24.91
CA ASN A 39 -1.77 3.98 24.35
C ASN A 39 -2.85 4.47 23.38
N ARG A 40 -3.87 3.65 23.11
CA ARG A 40 -5.00 4.03 22.25
C ARG A 40 -5.98 4.94 22.99
N PRO A 41 -6.70 5.82 22.28
CA PRO A 41 -7.81 6.56 22.87
C PRO A 41 -8.83 5.58 23.50
N LYS A 42 -9.29 5.88 24.71
CA LYS A 42 -10.26 5.02 25.43
C LYS A 42 -11.59 4.89 24.68
N GLU A 43 -11.95 5.91 23.92
CA GLU A 43 -13.19 6.01 23.15
C GLU A 43 -13.09 5.26 21.81
N GLN A 44 -11.90 4.81 21.39
CA GLN A 44 -11.71 4.12 20.13
C GLN A 44 -12.31 2.71 20.19
N GLY A 45 -13.49 2.55 19.59
CA GLY A 45 -14.14 1.25 19.46
C GLY A 45 -13.31 0.28 18.61
N TYR A 46 -13.41 -1.01 18.92
CA TYR A 46 -12.75 -2.06 18.17
C TYR A 46 -13.58 -3.33 18.06
N ILE A 47 -13.31 -4.13 17.03
CA ILE A 47 -13.85 -5.46 16.84
C ILE A 47 -12.65 -6.43 16.84
N PRO A 48 -12.61 -7.45 17.72
CA PRO A 48 -11.59 -8.49 17.67
C PRO A 48 -11.74 -9.34 16.39
N TYR A 49 -10.62 -9.70 15.76
CA TYR A 49 -10.59 -10.57 14.61
C TYR A 49 -9.62 -11.74 14.85
N ASN A 50 -10.17 -12.97 14.86
CA ASN A 50 -9.44 -14.24 14.99
C ASN A 50 -8.42 -14.29 16.15
N ASN A 51 -8.63 -13.55 17.24
CA ASN A 51 -7.70 -13.38 18.35
C ASN A 51 -6.29 -12.89 17.96
N LYS A 52 -6.11 -12.49 16.70
CA LYS A 52 -4.83 -12.02 16.15
C LYS A 52 -4.82 -10.52 15.87
N TYR A 53 -5.94 -9.96 15.45
CA TYR A 53 -6.05 -8.57 15.02
C TYR A 53 -7.21 -7.86 15.71
N LEU A 54 -7.18 -6.54 15.65
CA LEU A 54 -8.28 -5.68 16.06
C LEU A 54 -8.67 -4.79 14.88
N ILE A 55 -9.95 -4.70 14.58
CA ILE A 55 -10.45 -3.74 13.58
C ILE A 55 -10.82 -2.47 14.32
N LEU A 56 -10.03 -1.40 14.14
CA LEU A 56 -10.19 -0.11 14.79
C LEU A 56 -10.68 0.94 13.81
N VAL A 57 -11.55 1.84 14.24
CA VAL A 57 -11.85 3.04 13.45
C VAL A 57 -10.58 3.91 13.33
N ASN A 58 -10.21 4.31 12.10
CA ASN A 58 -9.06 5.19 11.91
C ASN A 58 -9.42 6.62 12.34
N PRO A 59 -8.67 7.26 13.26
CA PRO A 59 -8.98 8.59 13.75
C PRO A 59 -8.72 9.72 12.74
N TYR A 60 -7.95 9.43 11.67
CA TYR A 60 -7.62 10.38 10.60
C TYR A 60 -7.98 9.78 9.23
N PRO A 61 -9.30 9.64 8.94
CA PRO A 61 -9.75 8.87 7.79
C PRO A 61 -9.37 9.53 6.46
N ILE A 62 -9.04 8.71 5.47
CA ILE A 62 -8.91 9.08 4.05
C ILE A 62 -10.18 8.65 3.32
N PHE A 63 -10.66 7.45 3.63
CA PHE A 63 -11.88 6.87 3.06
C PHE A 63 -13.12 7.26 3.90
N PRO A 64 -14.32 7.24 3.31
CA PRO A 64 -15.58 7.43 4.07
C PRO A 64 -15.72 6.46 5.25
N LYS A 65 -15.29 5.21 5.08
CA LYS A 65 -15.09 4.23 6.15
C LYS A 65 -13.64 3.78 6.09
N HIS A 66 -12.88 4.05 7.14
CA HIS A 66 -11.45 3.78 7.19
C HIS A 66 -11.10 3.08 8.49
N PHE A 67 -10.49 1.92 8.40
CA PHE A 67 -10.07 1.12 9.53
C PHE A 67 -8.56 0.95 9.58
N THR A 68 -8.03 0.83 10.79
CA THR A 68 -6.68 0.36 11.07
C THR A 68 -6.81 -1.01 11.73
N ILE A 69 -6.04 -1.99 11.26
CA ILE A 69 -6.15 -3.39 11.67
C ILE A 69 -4.80 -3.85 12.24
N PRO A 70 -4.46 -3.43 13.48
CA PRO A 70 -3.22 -3.84 14.11
C PRO A 70 -3.25 -5.30 14.56
N TYR A 71 -2.10 -5.94 14.48
CA TYR A 71 -1.84 -7.21 15.13
C TYR A 71 -1.90 -7.00 16.65
N THR A 72 -2.38 -7.98 17.40
CA THR A 72 -2.55 -7.84 18.86
C THR A 72 -1.22 -7.84 19.60
N ILE A 73 -0.17 -8.43 19.00
CA ILE A 73 1.19 -8.47 19.55
C ILE A 73 1.99 -7.32 18.93
N HIS A 74 2.72 -6.57 19.76
CA HIS A 74 3.65 -5.55 19.28
C HIS A 74 4.84 -6.22 18.58
N SER A 75 4.85 -6.16 17.26
CA SER A 75 5.89 -6.73 16.40
C SER A 75 6.18 -5.77 15.25
N PRO A 76 7.38 -5.79 14.66
CA PRO A 76 7.71 -4.92 13.53
C PRO A 76 6.73 -5.05 12.37
N GLN A 77 6.59 -3.98 11.59
CA GLN A 77 5.79 -3.95 10.36
C GLN A 77 6.47 -4.80 9.29
N GLN A 78 6.05 -6.04 9.12
CA GLN A 78 6.58 -7.03 8.17
C GLN A 78 5.46 -7.84 7.58
N ILE A 79 5.43 -8.01 6.25
CA ILE A 79 4.35 -8.72 5.54
C ILE A 79 4.57 -10.24 5.49
N GLU A 80 5.81 -10.70 5.56
CA GLU A 80 6.25 -12.07 5.25
C GLU A 80 5.30 -13.16 5.78
N HIS A 81 4.95 -13.13 7.07
CA HIS A 81 4.07 -14.14 7.68
C HIS A 81 2.61 -13.68 7.81
N HIS A 82 2.28 -12.49 7.33
CA HIS A 82 0.97 -11.86 7.50
C HIS A 82 0.15 -11.77 6.21
N LEU A 83 0.74 -12.07 5.04
CA LEU A 83 -0.01 -12.07 3.78
C LEU A 83 -1.21 -13.05 3.79
N PRO A 84 -1.10 -14.29 4.32
CA PRO A 84 -2.26 -15.18 4.43
C PRO A 84 -3.41 -14.58 5.25
N ASP A 85 -3.08 -13.86 6.33
CA ASP A 85 -4.08 -13.17 7.15
C ASP A 85 -4.72 -12.00 6.36
N MET A 86 -3.93 -11.22 5.59
CA MET A 86 -4.45 -10.16 4.71
C MET A 86 -5.48 -10.71 3.71
N LEU A 87 -5.17 -11.84 3.06
CA LEU A 87 -6.08 -12.50 2.11
C LEU A 87 -7.36 -13.00 2.78
N ASN A 88 -7.27 -13.56 4.00
CA ASN A 88 -8.43 -13.98 4.77
C ASN A 88 -9.33 -12.79 5.14
N ILE A 89 -8.74 -11.72 5.71
CA ILE A 89 -9.48 -10.52 6.07
C ILE A 89 -10.15 -9.91 4.83
N ALA A 90 -9.46 -9.87 3.69
CA ALA A 90 -10.02 -9.35 2.44
C ALA A 90 -11.25 -10.13 1.97
N SER A 91 -11.25 -11.46 2.13
CA SER A 91 -12.38 -12.30 1.75
C SER A 91 -13.58 -12.16 2.70
N GLU A 92 -13.34 -11.89 3.98
CA GLU A 92 -14.40 -11.69 4.98
C GLU A 92 -14.93 -10.25 5.00
N LEU A 93 -14.08 -9.26 4.69
CA LEU A 93 -14.44 -7.85 4.55
C LEU A 93 -14.60 -7.47 3.06
N SER A 94 -15.42 -8.20 2.31
CA SER A 94 -15.52 -8.11 0.85
C SER A 94 -15.99 -6.75 0.31
N ASP A 95 -16.57 -5.88 1.14
CA ASP A 95 -16.93 -4.49 0.80
C ASP A 95 -15.76 -3.51 0.90
N TYR A 96 -14.60 -3.99 1.37
CA TYR A 96 -13.43 -3.17 1.63
C TYR A 96 -12.24 -3.62 0.80
N ILE A 97 -11.35 -2.66 0.54
CA ILE A 97 -10.00 -2.93 0.06
C ILE A 97 -9.04 -2.84 1.25
N LEU A 98 -8.24 -3.87 1.46
CA LEU A 98 -7.16 -3.87 2.43
C LEU A 98 -5.91 -3.29 1.81
N PHE A 99 -5.11 -2.61 2.63
CA PHE A 99 -3.80 -2.14 2.19
C PHE A 99 -2.74 -2.25 3.27
N TYR A 100 -1.51 -2.43 2.82
CA TYR A 100 -0.31 -2.53 3.62
C TYR A 100 0.71 -1.49 3.18
N ASN A 101 1.27 -0.80 4.15
CA ASN A 101 2.41 0.09 3.98
C ASN A 101 3.63 -0.56 4.62
N GLY A 102 4.65 -0.88 3.84
CA GLY A 102 5.93 -1.31 4.40
C GLY A 102 6.57 -0.23 5.29
N PRO A 103 7.52 -0.57 6.16
CA PRO A 103 8.11 0.34 7.14
C PRO A 103 8.66 1.63 6.54
N GLN A 104 9.28 1.53 5.36
CA GLN A 104 9.82 2.66 4.58
C GLN A 104 8.93 3.04 3.38
N CYS A 105 7.64 2.68 3.43
CA CYS A 105 6.69 2.88 2.33
C CYS A 105 5.39 3.56 2.79
N GLY A 106 5.50 4.52 3.74
CA GLY A 106 4.37 5.30 4.22
C GLY A 106 3.72 4.77 5.50
N ALA A 107 4.27 3.73 6.15
CA ALA A 107 3.81 3.31 7.47
C ALA A 107 4.16 4.37 8.53
N SER A 108 3.17 4.85 9.29
CA SER A 108 3.39 5.77 10.42
C SER A 108 3.75 5.05 11.73
N ALA A 109 3.50 3.74 11.80
CA ALA A 109 3.89 2.86 12.90
C ALA A 109 4.72 1.68 12.37
N PRO A 110 5.99 1.90 11.95
CA PRO A 110 6.84 0.82 11.43
C PRO A 110 7.26 -0.20 12.50
N ASP A 111 6.99 0.11 13.75
CA ASP A 111 7.26 -0.70 14.94
C ASP A 111 6.10 -1.64 15.32
N HIS A 112 4.94 -1.55 14.64
CA HIS A 112 3.79 -2.37 14.99
C HIS A 112 3.06 -2.85 13.74
N MET A 113 3.04 -4.15 13.52
CA MET A 113 2.36 -4.77 12.38
C MET A 113 0.88 -4.40 12.33
N HIS A 114 0.45 -3.87 11.21
CA HIS A 114 -0.93 -3.51 10.96
C HIS A 114 -1.26 -3.47 9.48
N PHE A 115 -2.50 -3.77 9.17
CA PHE A 115 -3.15 -3.44 7.90
C PHE A 115 -4.04 -2.22 8.07
N GLN A 116 -4.55 -1.72 6.97
CA GLN A 116 -5.63 -0.76 6.93
C GLN A 116 -6.69 -1.23 5.94
N ALA A 117 -7.91 -0.73 6.08
CA ALA A 117 -8.99 -1.03 5.15
C ALA A 117 -9.81 0.22 4.85
N GLY A 118 -10.23 0.38 3.59
CA GLY A 118 -11.10 1.45 3.12
C GLY A 118 -12.20 0.92 2.19
N ASN A 119 -13.22 1.73 1.93
CA ASN A 119 -14.28 1.33 1.01
C ASN A 119 -13.74 1.01 -0.38
N LYS A 120 -14.25 -0.05 -1.02
CA LYS A 120 -14.10 -0.28 -2.45
C LYS A 120 -14.68 0.89 -3.27
N GLY A 121 -14.21 1.04 -4.50
CA GLY A 121 -14.66 2.09 -5.42
C GLY A 121 -14.07 3.46 -5.15
N PHE A 122 -13.07 3.57 -4.28
CA PHE A 122 -12.42 4.83 -3.92
C PHE A 122 -11.09 5.04 -4.64
N LEU A 123 -10.26 4.00 -4.73
CA LEU A 123 -8.93 4.09 -5.34
C LEU A 123 -9.02 3.93 -6.87
N PRO A 124 -8.44 4.84 -7.68
CA PRO A 124 -8.51 4.75 -9.14
C PRO A 124 -8.01 3.41 -9.70
N LEU A 125 -6.89 2.86 -9.20
CA LEU A 125 -6.39 1.56 -9.66
C LEU A 125 -7.36 0.40 -9.40
N GLU A 126 -8.16 0.48 -8.35
CA GLU A 126 -9.16 -0.54 -8.02
C GLU A 126 -10.48 -0.27 -8.74
N LYS A 127 -10.96 0.96 -8.66
CA LYS A 127 -12.25 1.38 -9.21
C LYS A 127 -12.37 1.19 -10.73
N ASP A 128 -11.30 1.57 -11.43
CA ASP A 128 -11.26 1.58 -12.89
C ASP A 128 -10.60 0.30 -13.45
N TRP A 129 -10.51 -0.77 -12.64
CA TRP A 129 -9.79 -2.01 -12.96
C TRP A 129 -10.18 -2.63 -14.30
N GLU A 130 -11.48 -2.73 -14.61
CA GLU A 130 -11.92 -3.33 -15.87
C GLU A 130 -11.45 -2.55 -17.11
N ILE A 131 -11.22 -1.23 -16.96
CA ILE A 131 -10.63 -0.39 -18.01
C ILE A 131 -9.10 -0.57 -18.03
N ILE A 132 -8.47 -0.51 -16.86
CA ILE A 132 -7.02 -0.57 -16.68
C ILE A 132 -6.47 -1.94 -17.09
N LYS A 133 -7.19 -3.01 -16.80
CA LYS A 133 -6.84 -4.39 -17.15
C LYS A 133 -6.51 -4.57 -18.63
N ASN A 134 -7.27 -3.90 -19.50
CA ASN A 134 -7.04 -3.96 -20.96
C ASN A 134 -5.76 -3.23 -21.41
N GLN A 135 -5.17 -2.39 -20.56
CA GLN A 135 -3.89 -1.70 -20.81
C GLN A 135 -2.72 -2.45 -20.17
N GLY A 136 -3.01 -3.44 -19.33
CA GLY A 136 -2.02 -4.27 -18.67
C GLY A 136 -1.37 -5.28 -19.61
N LYS A 137 -0.06 -5.51 -19.43
CA LYS A 137 0.66 -6.62 -20.05
C LYS A 137 0.49 -7.84 -19.17
N ILE A 138 -0.04 -8.94 -19.73
CA ILE A 138 -0.09 -10.23 -19.04
C ILE A 138 1.32 -10.80 -19.01
N LEU A 139 1.82 -11.14 -17.83
CA LEU A 139 3.12 -11.76 -17.60
C LEU A 139 2.98 -13.27 -17.35
N VAL A 140 1.96 -13.66 -16.59
CA VAL A 140 1.63 -15.06 -16.28
C VAL A 140 0.17 -15.29 -16.55
N GLN A 141 -0.16 -16.41 -17.19
CA GLN A 141 -1.53 -16.86 -17.35
C GLN A 141 -1.59 -18.38 -17.25
N THR A 142 -2.16 -18.84 -16.15
CA THR A 142 -2.45 -20.26 -15.91
C THR A 142 -3.96 -20.46 -15.82
N LYS A 143 -4.39 -21.68 -15.45
CA LYS A 143 -5.81 -21.95 -15.24
C LYS A 143 -6.40 -21.21 -14.02
N SER A 144 -5.58 -20.92 -13.01
CA SER A 144 -6.03 -20.33 -11.72
C SER A 144 -5.35 -19.02 -11.34
N LEU A 145 -4.29 -18.60 -12.04
CA LEU A 145 -3.54 -17.39 -11.75
C LEU A 145 -3.33 -16.56 -13.01
N THR A 146 -3.59 -15.26 -12.92
CA THR A 146 -3.19 -14.30 -13.96
C THR A 146 -2.40 -13.18 -13.29
N VAL A 147 -1.25 -12.82 -13.86
CA VAL A 147 -0.42 -11.72 -13.37
C VAL A 147 -0.27 -10.68 -14.46
N PHE A 148 -0.58 -9.43 -14.11
CA PHE A 148 -0.48 -8.27 -14.98
C PHE A 148 0.62 -7.33 -14.50
N HIS A 149 1.21 -6.59 -15.45
CA HIS A 149 2.01 -5.41 -15.20
C HIS A 149 1.38 -4.22 -15.92
N LEU A 150 1.40 -3.02 -15.31
CA LEU A 150 0.88 -1.78 -15.88
C LEU A 150 2.02 -0.90 -16.39
N PRO A 151 2.47 -1.03 -17.65
CA PRO A 151 3.68 -0.37 -18.15
C PRO A 151 3.54 1.15 -18.28
N GLN A 152 2.31 1.66 -18.40
CA GLN A 152 2.03 3.09 -18.56
C GLN A 152 1.89 3.83 -17.23
N TYR A 153 1.72 3.12 -16.11
CA TYR A 153 1.59 3.75 -14.81
C TYR A 153 2.98 4.14 -14.26
N PRO A 154 3.13 5.34 -13.68
CA PRO A 154 4.45 5.83 -13.24
C PRO A 154 5.05 5.06 -12.07
N GLN A 155 4.21 4.48 -11.22
CA GLN A 155 4.60 3.51 -10.22
C GLN A 155 4.60 2.11 -10.82
N ALA A 156 5.66 1.32 -10.61
CA ALA A 156 5.62 -0.09 -10.99
C ALA A 156 4.52 -0.81 -10.21
N VAL A 157 3.58 -1.41 -10.95
CA VAL A 157 2.43 -2.13 -10.38
C VAL A 157 2.33 -3.49 -11.03
N PHE A 158 2.35 -4.53 -10.20
CA PHE A 158 2.08 -5.91 -10.58
C PHE A 158 0.77 -6.33 -9.92
N ILE A 159 -0.10 -7.01 -10.66
CA ILE A 159 -1.44 -7.35 -10.16
C ILE A 159 -1.65 -8.84 -10.39
N ALA A 160 -1.91 -9.56 -9.30
CA ALA A 160 -2.22 -10.97 -9.35
C ALA A 160 -3.71 -11.20 -9.10
N GLU A 161 -4.36 -11.93 -9.98
CA GLU A 161 -5.74 -12.42 -9.83
C GLU A 161 -5.74 -13.94 -9.71
N SER A 162 -6.36 -14.48 -8.66
CA SER A 162 -6.54 -15.92 -8.50
C SER A 162 -7.78 -16.25 -7.67
N ASN A 163 -8.43 -17.36 -7.99
CA ASN A 163 -9.46 -17.98 -7.13
C ASN A 163 -8.86 -18.92 -6.08
N LYS A 164 -7.53 -19.04 -6.02
CA LYS A 164 -6.79 -19.87 -5.05
C LYS A 164 -5.82 -18.98 -4.28
N LYS A 165 -6.02 -18.91 -2.98
CA LYS A 165 -5.19 -18.11 -2.07
C LYS A 165 -3.71 -18.52 -2.12
N GLU A 166 -3.46 -19.82 -2.21
CA GLU A 166 -2.12 -20.42 -2.25
C GLU A 166 -1.31 -19.95 -3.46
N GLU A 167 -1.97 -19.73 -4.61
CA GLU A 167 -1.31 -19.22 -5.81
C GLU A 167 -0.81 -17.77 -5.61
N ILE A 168 -1.61 -16.95 -4.91
CA ILE A 168 -1.21 -15.57 -4.57
C ILE A 168 -0.03 -15.57 -3.59
N ILE A 169 -0.06 -16.46 -2.57
CA ILE A 169 1.01 -16.58 -1.58
C ILE A 169 2.30 -17.02 -2.27
N ASN A 170 2.26 -18.11 -3.03
CA ASN A 170 3.44 -18.66 -3.73
C ASN A 170 4.03 -17.61 -4.71
N LEU A 171 3.17 -16.89 -5.44
CA LEU A 171 3.62 -15.82 -6.33
C LEU A 171 4.33 -14.71 -5.53
N PHE A 172 3.73 -14.27 -4.42
CA PHE A 172 4.30 -13.20 -3.60
C PHE A 172 5.62 -13.62 -2.96
N ASP A 173 5.72 -14.85 -2.44
CA ASP A 173 6.95 -15.40 -1.88
C ASP A 173 8.07 -15.40 -2.94
N TYR A 174 7.77 -15.85 -4.17
CA TYR A 174 8.71 -15.77 -5.28
C TYR A 174 9.07 -14.30 -5.61
N PHE A 175 8.06 -13.42 -5.68
CA PHE A 175 8.27 -12.00 -5.99
C PHE A 175 9.21 -11.32 -4.99
N THR A 176 9.12 -11.68 -3.70
CA THR A 176 10.00 -11.11 -2.66
C THR A 176 11.46 -11.46 -2.88
N THR A 177 11.76 -12.61 -3.49
CA THR A 177 13.14 -13.01 -3.81
C THR A 177 13.77 -12.16 -4.93
N LEU A 178 12.96 -11.46 -5.71
CA LEU A 178 13.40 -10.61 -6.83
C LEU A 178 13.75 -9.18 -6.41
N LEU A 179 13.47 -8.81 -5.15
CA LEU A 179 13.66 -7.47 -4.62
C LEU A 179 14.75 -7.43 -3.54
N PRO A 180 15.51 -6.34 -3.46
CA PRO A 180 16.43 -6.15 -2.35
C PRO A 180 15.66 -5.96 -1.02
N ILE A 181 16.15 -6.60 0.03
CA ILE A 181 15.66 -6.38 1.40
C ILE A 181 16.28 -5.10 1.95
N ASP A 182 15.49 -4.20 2.47
CA ASP A 182 15.98 -3.05 3.23
C ASP A 182 16.61 -3.53 4.54
N GLN A 183 17.90 -3.28 4.68
CA GLN A 183 18.70 -3.76 5.82
C GLN A 183 18.26 -3.15 7.16
N SER A 184 17.63 -1.98 7.14
CA SER A 184 17.19 -1.29 8.36
C SER A 184 15.91 -1.89 8.93
N SER A 185 14.97 -2.28 8.07
CA SER A 185 13.66 -2.83 8.45
C SER A 185 13.58 -4.35 8.31
N LYS A 186 14.56 -4.99 7.66
CA LYS A 186 14.56 -6.41 7.27
C LYS A 186 13.30 -6.80 6.46
N GLU A 187 12.81 -5.88 5.66
CA GLU A 187 11.61 -5.99 4.84
C GLU A 187 11.91 -5.51 3.43
N ILE A 188 11.22 -6.04 2.44
CA ILE A 188 11.22 -5.45 1.11
C ILE A 188 10.47 -4.11 1.15
N MET A 189 10.90 -3.17 0.33
CA MET A 189 10.16 -1.90 0.20
C MET A 189 8.95 -2.11 -0.72
N VAL A 190 7.75 -2.23 -0.13
CA VAL A 190 6.52 -2.52 -0.87
C VAL A 190 5.28 -1.85 -0.27
N ASN A 191 4.35 -1.46 -1.11
CA ASN A 191 2.96 -1.23 -0.76
C ASN A 191 2.09 -2.32 -1.39
N LEU A 192 1.06 -2.77 -0.69
CA LEU A 192 0.12 -3.75 -1.19
C LEU A 192 -1.31 -3.23 -1.10
N LEU A 193 -2.15 -3.61 -2.07
CA LEU A 193 -3.60 -3.59 -1.93
C LEU A 193 -4.10 -5.02 -2.12
N CYS A 194 -5.12 -5.39 -1.37
CA CYS A 194 -5.78 -6.67 -1.52
C CYS A 194 -7.29 -6.50 -1.44
N LEU A 195 -8.00 -7.11 -2.36
CA LEU A 195 -9.45 -7.21 -2.32
C LEU A 195 -9.88 -8.62 -2.73
N PHE A 196 -11.10 -8.97 -2.34
CA PHE A 196 -11.77 -10.19 -2.79
C PHE A 196 -13.09 -9.80 -3.43
N ASP A 197 -13.32 -10.29 -4.64
CA ASP A 197 -14.52 -10.00 -5.40
C ASP A 197 -14.91 -11.18 -6.28
N ASN A 198 -16.18 -11.58 -6.26
CA ASN A 198 -16.71 -12.68 -7.07
C ASN A 198 -15.87 -13.97 -7.02
N GLY A 199 -15.36 -14.34 -5.83
CA GLY A 199 -14.55 -15.55 -5.63
C GLY A 199 -13.09 -15.42 -6.06
N ILE A 200 -12.62 -14.21 -6.39
CA ILE A 200 -11.26 -13.94 -6.86
C ILE A 200 -10.57 -12.97 -5.91
N TRP A 201 -9.38 -13.35 -5.42
CA TRP A 201 -8.45 -12.40 -4.79
C TRP A 201 -7.73 -11.62 -5.87
N ARG A 202 -7.60 -10.30 -5.64
CA ARG A 202 -6.75 -9.43 -6.44
C ARG A 202 -5.76 -8.75 -5.51
N LEU A 203 -4.47 -9.06 -5.73
CA LEU A 203 -3.35 -8.48 -4.99
C LEU A 203 -2.59 -7.53 -5.92
N TYR A 204 -2.50 -6.26 -5.53
CA TYR A 204 -1.63 -5.26 -6.18
C TYR A 204 -0.32 -5.22 -5.41
N ILE A 205 0.79 -5.43 -6.09
CA ILE A 205 2.14 -5.37 -5.55
C ILE A 205 2.83 -4.16 -6.16
N MET A 206 3.18 -3.20 -5.30
CA MET A 206 3.75 -1.92 -5.69
C MET A 206 5.12 -1.75 -5.02
N PRO A 207 6.18 -2.30 -5.63
CA PRO A 207 7.53 -2.24 -5.07
C PRO A 207 8.09 -0.82 -5.12
N ARG A 208 8.91 -0.49 -4.12
CA ARG A 208 9.46 0.84 -3.89
C ARG A 208 10.98 0.79 -3.84
N LYS A 209 11.62 1.94 -4.15
CA LYS A 209 13.08 2.17 -3.95
C LYS A 209 13.37 3.32 -2.99
N ALA A 210 12.38 4.16 -2.71
CA ALA A 210 12.56 5.31 -1.84
C ALA A 210 11.34 5.52 -0.94
N HIS A 211 11.58 5.97 0.28
CA HIS A 211 10.53 6.28 1.25
C HIS A 211 9.71 7.49 0.79
N ARG A 212 10.38 8.57 0.41
CA ARG A 212 9.77 9.87 0.08
C ARG A 212 10.44 10.48 -1.15
N PRO A 213 9.73 11.31 -1.93
CA PRO A 213 10.30 12.01 -3.05
C PRO A 213 11.18 13.20 -2.60
N THR A 214 11.97 13.74 -3.51
CA THR A 214 12.85 14.88 -3.23
C THR A 214 12.09 16.11 -2.79
N GLN A 215 10.89 16.34 -3.32
CA GLN A 215 9.99 17.44 -2.96
C GLN A 215 9.66 17.47 -1.46
N TYR A 216 9.57 16.30 -0.82
CA TYR A 216 9.38 16.22 0.63
C TYR A 216 10.60 16.73 1.39
N TYR A 217 11.79 16.29 1.02
CA TYR A 217 13.04 16.66 1.72
C TYR A 217 13.42 18.12 1.50
N ASN A 218 13.09 18.67 0.34
CA ASN A 218 13.32 20.09 0.01
C ASN A 218 12.22 21.02 0.55
N SER A 219 11.28 20.49 1.32
CA SER A 219 10.11 21.22 1.86
C SER A 219 9.21 21.89 0.81
N GLN A 220 9.36 21.51 -0.45
CA GLN A 220 8.55 22.03 -1.56
C GLN A 220 7.11 21.53 -1.49
N LYS A 221 6.93 20.21 -1.31
CA LYS A 221 5.61 19.57 -1.16
C LYS A 221 5.63 18.63 0.04
N LEU A 222 4.61 18.71 0.91
CA LEU A 222 4.44 17.81 2.04
C LEU A 222 3.66 16.56 1.60
N ILE A 223 4.28 15.74 0.76
CA ILE A 223 3.69 14.51 0.23
C ILE A 223 4.62 13.34 0.58
N SER A 224 4.10 12.39 1.35
CA SER A 224 4.80 11.16 1.77
C SER A 224 4.01 9.94 1.31
N PRO A 225 4.24 9.46 0.07
CA PRO A 225 3.37 8.48 -0.54
C PRO A 225 3.31 7.15 0.24
N GLY A 226 2.08 6.68 0.50
CA GLY A 226 1.76 5.34 0.95
C GLY A 226 0.92 4.60 -0.09
N ALA A 227 0.35 3.44 0.28
CA ALA A 227 -0.45 2.59 -0.63
C ALA A 227 -1.59 3.35 -1.32
N VAL A 228 -2.24 4.26 -0.61
CA VAL A 228 -3.34 5.08 -1.16
C VAL A 228 -2.83 6.02 -2.25
N ASP A 229 -1.70 6.70 -1.99
CA ASP A 229 -1.11 7.66 -2.93
C ASP A 229 -0.63 6.97 -4.21
N VAL A 230 0.11 5.87 -4.07
CA VAL A 230 0.62 5.11 -5.22
C VAL A 230 -0.50 4.36 -5.96
N SER A 231 -1.71 4.32 -5.42
CA SER A 231 -2.91 3.76 -6.07
C SER A 231 -3.80 4.80 -6.73
N GLY A 232 -3.34 6.06 -6.77
CA GLY A 232 -3.98 7.13 -7.54
C GLY A 232 -4.79 8.14 -6.74
N VAL A 233 -4.71 8.16 -5.38
CA VAL A 233 -5.26 9.24 -4.55
C VAL A 233 -4.14 9.89 -3.76
N ILE A 234 -3.56 10.99 -4.27
CA ILE A 234 -2.48 11.71 -3.60
C ILE A 234 -3.05 12.57 -2.48
N ILE A 235 -2.57 12.34 -1.26
CA ILE A 235 -2.99 13.08 -0.07
C ILE A 235 -2.09 14.29 0.15
N THR A 236 -2.71 15.46 0.19
CA THR A 236 -2.02 16.74 0.45
C THR A 236 -2.53 17.33 1.78
N PRO A 237 -1.70 17.33 2.84
CA PRO A 237 -2.10 17.92 4.12
C PRO A 237 -2.07 19.46 4.12
N ARG A 238 -1.28 20.09 3.22
CA ARG A 238 -1.23 21.54 3.07
C ARG A 238 -2.12 21.99 1.91
N GLU A 239 -2.87 23.06 2.11
CA GLU A 239 -3.74 23.62 1.09
C GLU A 239 -2.97 24.11 -0.14
N SER A 240 -1.81 24.75 0.07
CA SER A 240 -0.92 25.16 -1.03
C SER A 240 -0.54 24.01 -1.94
N ASP A 241 -0.21 22.83 -1.36
CA ASP A 241 0.15 21.64 -2.14
C ASP A 241 -1.05 21.12 -2.94
N PHE A 242 -2.25 21.21 -2.37
CA PHE A 242 -3.49 20.80 -3.05
C PHE A 242 -3.78 21.68 -4.27
N ILE A 243 -3.61 23.00 -4.13
CA ILE A 243 -3.89 23.97 -5.21
C ILE A 243 -2.84 23.91 -6.31
N GLU A 244 -1.56 23.75 -5.94
CA GLU A 244 -0.43 23.91 -6.86
C GLU A 244 0.04 22.60 -7.51
N LEU A 245 -0.32 21.43 -6.96
CA LEU A 245 0.19 20.15 -7.47
C LEU A 245 -0.26 19.91 -8.91
N THR A 246 0.70 19.91 -9.83
CA THR A 246 0.49 19.64 -11.24
C THR A 246 0.47 18.13 -11.56
N ASN A 247 -0.08 17.75 -12.72
CA ASN A 247 -0.03 16.39 -13.19
C ASN A 247 1.42 15.87 -13.35
N GLN A 248 2.31 16.73 -13.83
CA GLN A 248 3.72 16.38 -14.05
C GLN A 248 4.45 16.15 -12.72
N GLU A 249 4.22 16.99 -11.70
CA GLU A 249 4.78 16.80 -10.36
C GLU A 249 4.24 15.54 -9.70
N ALA A 250 2.93 15.26 -9.84
CA ALA A 250 2.32 14.05 -9.32
C ALA A 250 2.94 12.79 -9.95
N GLU A 251 3.16 12.81 -11.25
CA GLU A 251 3.84 11.73 -11.99
C GLU A 251 5.29 11.58 -11.53
N ASP A 252 6.02 12.66 -11.38
CA ASP A 252 7.41 12.67 -10.92
C ASP A 252 7.53 12.11 -9.50
N ILE A 253 6.65 12.52 -8.57
CA ILE A 253 6.58 12.00 -7.20
C ILE A 253 6.42 10.48 -7.20
N LEU A 254 5.50 9.94 -8.01
CA LEU A 254 5.27 8.50 -8.09
C LEU A 254 6.48 7.76 -8.70
N LYS A 255 7.09 8.29 -9.74
CA LYS A 255 8.31 7.72 -10.36
C LYS A 255 9.50 7.70 -9.40
N GLN A 256 9.69 8.74 -8.62
CA GLN A 256 10.81 8.83 -7.68
C GLN A 256 10.77 7.75 -6.60
N VAL A 257 9.58 7.39 -6.13
CA VAL A 257 9.42 6.37 -5.10
C VAL A 257 9.33 4.94 -5.65
N SER A 258 9.02 4.78 -6.93
CA SER A 258 8.95 3.49 -7.64
C SER A 258 10.34 2.85 -7.81
N ILE A 259 10.40 1.55 -7.98
CA ILE A 259 11.60 0.86 -8.48
C ILE A 259 11.97 1.38 -9.87
N THR A 260 13.21 1.16 -10.29
CA THR A 260 13.69 1.64 -11.59
C THR A 260 13.08 0.85 -12.76
N PRO A 261 13.06 1.42 -13.98
CA PRO A 261 12.62 0.68 -15.17
C PRO A 261 13.41 -0.62 -15.40
N GLU A 262 14.72 -0.62 -15.12
CA GLU A 262 15.59 -1.80 -15.25
C GLU A 262 15.17 -2.90 -14.29
N THR A 263 14.91 -2.55 -13.02
CA THR A 263 14.42 -3.50 -12.00
C THR A 263 13.02 -4.01 -12.40
N THR A 264 12.16 -3.14 -12.92
CA THR A 264 10.83 -3.53 -13.40
C THR A 264 10.92 -4.53 -14.54
N HIS A 265 11.80 -4.29 -15.54
CA HIS A 265 12.03 -5.23 -16.64
C HIS A 265 12.56 -6.57 -16.14
N PHE A 266 13.55 -6.55 -15.25
CA PHE A 266 14.07 -7.76 -14.64
C PHE A 266 12.97 -8.60 -13.99
N ILE A 267 12.11 -7.99 -13.18
CA ILE A 267 10.99 -8.69 -12.53
C ILE A 267 10.02 -9.26 -13.57
N CYS A 268 9.65 -8.47 -14.60
CA CYS A 268 8.81 -8.96 -15.69
C CYS A 268 9.41 -10.20 -16.37
N ASP A 269 10.72 -10.18 -16.68
CA ASP A 269 11.42 -11.29 -17.33
C ASP A 269 11.51 -12.55 -16.45
N GLN A 270 11.58 -12.39 -15.12
CA GLN A 270 11.52 -13.53 -14.21
C GLN A 270 10.11 -14.10 -14.10
N LEU A 271 9.07 -13.24 -14.02
CA LEU A 271 7.69 -13.69 -13.92
C LEU A 271 7.20 -14.42 -15.18
N ILE A 272 7.64 -14.02 -16.37
CA ILE A 272 7.27 -14.71 -17.63
C ILE A 272 7.79 -16.16 -17.68
N LYS A 273 8.77 -16.52 -16.86
CA LYS A 273 9.38 -17.86 -16.85
C LYS A 273 8.64 -18.87 -15.96
N ILE A 274 7.70 -18.42 -15.14
CA ILE A 274 6.90 -19.29 -14.27
C ILE A 274 5.52 -19.57 -14.87
#